data_5c7f97fff5352ee6d223eafe7f7eee8a
#
_entry.id   5c7f97fff5352ee6d223eafe7f7eee8a
#
_cell.length_a   1.000
_cell.length_b   1.000
_cell.length_c   1.000
_cell.angle_alpha   90.00
_cell.angle_beta   90.00
_cell.angle_gamma   90.00
#
_symmetry.space_group_name_H-M   'P 1'
#
loop_
_entity.id
_entity.type
_entity.pdbx_description
1 polymer ?
#
loop_
_entity_poly.entity_id
_entity_poly.type
_entity_poly.pdbx_seq_one_letter_code
_entity_poly.pdbx_strand_id
1 'polypeptide(L)'
;MKISNFFLVLFFCLYSGNLSAEIFYIDIDKIINQTNVGRHINKEFENSKQINNAKNLESQNQLKKRDESLIAQKNIIEASEFNNKLKLFRKDVSDFNQLSQKLNRDLQNKLIKNKANFLKLIEPILLDYVVANNITYLLQKKYIIVGHNDLNKTTDVIELVDKKINISNFNDSISK
;
A
#
# COMPACT_ATOMS: atom_id res chain seq x y z
N MET A 1 36.40 -14.61 61.13
CA MET A 1 35.28 -13.81 60.62
C MET A 1 35.65 -13.19 59.28
N LYS A 2 36.11 -14.01 58.26
CA LYS A 2 36.46 -13.54 56.89
C LYS A 2 35.86 -14.39 55.76
N ILE A 3 35.10 -15.45 56.06
CA ILE A 3 34.55 -16.39 55.10
C ILE A 3 33.16 -15.92 54.60
N SER A 4 32.43 -15.12 55.41
CA SER A 4 31.09 -14.65 55.11
C SER A 4 31.03 -13.67 53.91
N ASN A 5 32.04 -12.81 53.75
CA ASN A 5 32.05 -11.83 52.65
C ASN A 5 32.44 -12.45 51.31
N PHE A 6 33.18 -13.54 51.29
CA PHE A 6 33.54 -14.25 50.05
C PHE A 6 32.33 -14.97 49.45
N PHE A 7 31.46 -15.52 50.28
CA PHE A 7 30.24 -16.19 49.84
C PHE A 7 29.20 -15.19 49.28
N LEU A 8 29.15 -13.96 49.82
CA LEU A 8 28.25 -12.91 49.37
C LEU A 8 28.64 -12.37 47.96
N VAL A 9 29.95 -12.25 47.70
CA VAL A 9 30.46 -11.82 46.38
C VAL A 9 30.26 -12.92 45.33
N LEU A 10 30.42 -14.19 45.69
CA LEU A 10 30.20 -15.32 44.78
C LEU A 10 28.71 -15.46 44.41
N PHE A 11 27.79 -15.16 45.34
CA PHE A 11 26.34 -15.20 45.08
C PHE A 11 25.85 -14.07 44.12
N PHE A 12 26.55 -12.91 44.16
CA PHE A 12 26.23 -11.78 43.28
C PHE A 12 26.67 -12.00 41.80
N CYS A 13 27.75 -12.78 41.57
CA CYS A 13 28.22 -13.14 40.24
C CYS A 13 27.32 -14.15 39.49
N LEU A 14 26.44 -14.87 40.20
CA LEU A 14 25.53 -15.84 39.58
C LEU A 14 24.23 -15.20 39.00
N TYR A 15 23.99 -13.92 39.29
CA TYR A 15 22.89 -13.13 38.69
C TYR A 15 23.31 -12.36 37.42
N SER A 16 24.30 -12.83 36.68
CA SER A 16 24.54 -12.37 35.30
C SER A 16 23.41 -12.90 34.43
N GLY A 17 22.24 -12.29 34.54
CA GLY A 17 21.14 -12.54 33.62
C GLY A 17 21.66 -12.31 32.19
N ASN A 18 21.65 -13.34 31.37
CA ASN A 18 21.92 -13.20 29.95
C ASN A 18 20.93 -12.17 29.38
N LEU A 19 21.37 -10.93 29.21
CA LEU A 19 20.67 -9.95 28.39
C LEU A 19 20.81 -10.41 26.93
N SER A 20 20.01 -11.41 26.58
CA SER A 20 19.85 -11.78 25.16
C SER A 20 18.94 -10.74 24.53
N ALA A 21 19.46 -9.97 23.60
CA ALA A 21 18.64 -9.05 22.82
C ALA A 21 17.72 -9.89 21.92
N GLU A 22 16.42 -9.82 22.16
CA GLU A 22 15.43 -10.50 21.32
C GLU A 22 15.17 -9.68 20.05
N ILE A 23 15.61 -10.23 18.91
CA ILE A 23 15.48 -9.60 17.59
C ILE A 23 14.52 -10.44 16.77
N PHE A 24 13.43 -9.82 16.32
CA PHE A 24 12.44 -10.44 15.46
C PHE A 24 12.27 -9.64 14.18
N TYR A 25 11.57 -10.20 13.19
CA TYR A 25 11.25 -9.49 11.97
C TYR A 25 9.81 -9.70 11.50
N ILE A 26 9.33 -8.72 10.75
CA ILE A 26 8.02 -8.72 10.10
C ILE A 26 8.12 -8.35 8.63
N ASP A 27 7.21 -8.89 7.84
CA ASP A 27 7.03 -8.58 6.42
C ASP A 27 5.90 -7.54 6.28
N ILE A 28 6.27 -6.27 6.17
CA ILE A 28 5.30 -5.17 6.07
C ILE A 28 4.42 -5.30 4.83
N ASP A 29 4.98 -5.72 3.69
CA ASP A 29 4.20 -5.91 2.47
C ASP A 29 3.15 -7.01 2.65
N LYS A 30 3.52 -8.10 3.34
CA LYS A 30 2.60 -9.17 3.67
C LYS A 30 1.50 -8.71 4.63
N ILE A 31 1.84 -7.92 5.65
CA ILE A 31 0.86 -7.32 6.58
C ILE A 31 -0.14 -6.44 5.80
N ILE A 32 0.36 -5.53 4.94
CA ILE A 32 -0.49 -4.66 4.13
C ILE A 32 -1.40 -5.46 3.20
N ASN A 33 -0.93 -6.58 2.64
CA ASN A 33 -1.70 -7.34 1.66
C ASN A 33 -2.65 -8.39 2.29
N GLN A 34 -2.38 -8.87 3.51
CA GLN A 34 -3.12 -9.98 4.12
C GLN A 34 -4.06 -9.56 5.25
N THR A 35 -3.93 -8.37 5.83
CA THR A 35 -4.92 -7.87 6.80
C THR A 35 -6.25 -7.52 6.13
N ASN A 36 -7.34 -7.49 6.91
CA ASN A 36 -8.68 -7.15 6.42
C ASN A 36 -8.71 -5.77 5.76
N VAL A 37 -8.09 -4.77 6.39
CA VAL A 37 -7.99 -3.40 5.86
C VAL A 37 -7.11 -3.37 4.62
N GLY A 38 -5.98 -4.07 4.61
CA GLY A 38 -5.11 -4.14 3.44
C GLY A 38 -5.77 -4.76 2.23
N ARG A 39 -6.51 -5.86 2.41
CA ARG A 39 -7.33 -6.46 1.35
C ARG A 39 -8.43 -5.51 0.85
N HIS A 40 -9.06 -4.76 1.76
CA HIS A 40 -10.05 -3.73 1.39
C HIS A 40 -9.43 -2.64 0.51
N ILE A 41 -8.27 -2.10 0.89
CA ILE A 41 -7.54 -1.09 0.10
C ILE A 41 -7.23 -1.62 -1.32
N ASN A 42 -6.71 -2.84 -1.42
CA ASN A 42 -6.39 -3.45 -2.71
C ASN A 42 -7.65 -3.71 -3.55
N LYS A 43 -8.76 -4.16 -2.95
CA LYS A 43 -10.05 -4.36 -3.63
C LYS A 43 -10.62 -3.06 -4.18
N GLU A 44 -10.61 -1.99 -3.39
CA GLU A 44 -11.05 -0.66 -3.82
C GLU A 44 -10.21 -0.13 -5.00
N PHE A 45 -8.90 -0.37 -4.97
CA PHE A 45 -8.02 -0.03 -6.08
C PHE A 45 -8.38 -0.80 -7.34
N GLU A 46 -8.54 -2.13 -7.29
CA GLU A 46 -8.89 -2.95 -8.45
C GLU A 46 -10.28 -2.60 -9.00
N ASN A 47 -11.27 -2.36 -8.15
CA ASN A 47 -12.59 -1.89 -8.58
C ASN A 47 -12.49 -0.56 -9.33
N SER A 48 -11.76 0.41 -8.78
CA SER A 48 -11.57 1.71 -9.42
C SER A 48 -10.83 1.60 -10.75
N LYS A 49 -9.84 0.72 -10.83
CA LYS A 49 -9.10 0.42 -12.06
C LYS A 49 -9.99 -0.19 -13.13
N GLN A 50 -10.86 -1.13 -12.77
CA GLN A 50 -11.82 -1.72 -13.71
C GLN A 50 -12.80 -0.67 -14.26
N ILE A 51 -13.33 0.21 -13.39
CA ILE A 51 -14.22 1.32 -13.82
C ILE A 51 -13.49 2.27 -14.77
N ASN A 52 -12.26 2.66 -14.46
CA ASN A 52 -11.46 3.53 -15.34
C ASN A 52 -11.17 2.86 -16.69
N ASN A 53 -10.83 1.57 -16.70
CA ASN A 53 -10.59 0.82 -17.93
C ASN A 53 -11.83 0.72 -18.80
N ALA A 54 -13.00 0.47 -18.20
CA ALA A 54 -14.27 0.42 -18.94
C ALA A 54 -14.61 1.78 -19.57
N LYS A 55 -14.46 2.88 -18.83
CA LYS A 55 -14.65 4.25 -19.36
C LYS A 55 -13.66 4.59 -20.48
N ASN A 56 -12.39 4.21 -20.32
CA ASN A 56 -11.38 4.42 -21.34
C ASN A 56 -11.71 3.65 -22.63
N LEU A 57 -12.16 2.39 -22.52
CA LEU A 57 -12.55 1.58 -23.67
C LEU A 57 -13.75 2.19 -24.40
N GLU A 58 -14.76 2.66 -23.66
CA GLU A 58 -15.92 3.35 -24.22
C GLU A 58 -15.50 4.61 -25.00
N SER A 59 -14.67 5.45 -24.37
CA SER A 59 -14.16 6.68 -25.00
C SER A 59 -13.31 6.38 -26.25
N GLN A 60 -12.48 5.36 -26.22
CA GLN A 60 -11.70 4.90 -27.38
C GLN A 60 -12.62 4.47 -28.53
N ASN A 61 -13.68 3.71 -28.24
CA ASN A 61 -14.64 3.28 -29.25
C ASN A 61 -15.40 4.47 -29.85
N GLN A 62 -15.74 5.49 -29.05
CA GLN A 62 -16.36 6.71 -29.55
C GLN A 62 -15.42 7.50 -30.47
N LEU A 63 -14.15 7.67 -30.07
CA LEU A 63 -13.13 8.32 -30.90
C LEU A 63 -12.90 7.57 -32.21
N LYS A 64 -12.83 6.23 -32.15
CA LYS A 64 -12.72 5.39 -33.38
C LYS A 64 -13.87 5.60 -34.34
N LYS A 65 -15.14 5.59 -33.86
CA LYS A 65 -16.32 5.87 -34.70
C LYS A 65 -16.28 7.27 -35.33
N ARG A 66 -15.79 8.26 -34.57
CA ARG A 66 -15.63 9.63 -35.09
C ARG A 66 -14.52 9.72 -36.12
N ASP A 67 -13.42 9.01 -35.95
CA ASP A 67 -12.36 8.93 -36.96
C ASP A 67 -12.88 8.32 -38.29
N GLU A 68 -13.55 7.17 -38.19
CA GLU A 68 -14.18 6.51 -39.35
C GLU A 68 -15.15 7.44 -40.07
N SER A 69 -15.98 8.19 -39.32
CA SER A 69 -16.90 9.20 -39.88
C SER A 69 -16.17 10.34 -40.55
N LEU A 70 -15.08 10.84 -39.99
CA LEU A 70 -14.26 11.90 -40.60
C LEU A 70 -13.62 11.43 -41.91
N ILE A 71 -13.08 10.22 -41.91
CA ILE A 71 -12.48 9.61 -43.11
C ILE A 71 -13.54 9.54 -44.23
N ALA A 72 -14.76 9.08 -43.94
CA ALA A 72 -15.85 9.00 -44.89
C ALA A 72 -16.26 10.37 -45.45
N GLN A 73 -16.17 11.45 -44.67
CA GLN A 73 -16.54 12.81 -45.06
C GLN A 73 -15.47 13.55 -45.87
N LYS A 74 -14.23 13.07 -45.93
CA LYS A 74 -13.06 13.77 -46.47
C LYS A 74 -13.26 14.29 -47.90
N ASN A 75 -13.96 13.54 -48.74
CA ASN A 75 -14.19 13.90 -50.15
C ASN A 75 -15.63 14.37 -50.42
N ILE A 76 -16.45 14.55 -49.37
CA ILE A 76 -17.87 14.87 -49.49
C ILE A 76 -18.14 16.32 -49.05
N ILE A 77 -17.46 16.77 -48.01
CA ILE A 77 -17.64 18.12 -47.44
C ILE A 77 -16.55 19.08 -47.89
N GLU A 78 -16.83 20.36 -47.74
CA GLU A 78 -15.90 21.45 -48.03
C GLU A 78 -14.59 21.35 -47.23
N ALA A 79 -13.44 21.66 -47.87
CA ALA A 79 -12.12 21.52 -47.26
C ALA A 79 -11.95 22.30 -45.94
N SER A 80 -12.55 23.48 -45.88
CA SER A 80 -12.54 24.33 -44.69
C SER A 80 -13.27 23.66 -43.50
N GLU A 81 -14.45 23.09 -43.77
CA GLU A 81 -15.27 22.36 -42.81
C GLU A 81 -14.57 21.07 -42.33
N PHE A 82 -13.99 20.31 -43.28
CA PHE A 82 -13.20 19.13 -42.93
C PHE A 82 -12.05 19.46 -42.00
N ASN A 83 -11.26 20.51 -42.29
CA ASN A 83 -10.13 20.94 -41.48
C ASN A 83 -10.56 21.36 -40.08
N ASN A 84 -11.70 22.03 -39.93
CA ASN A 84 -12.26 22.38 -38.62
C ASN A 84 -12.65 21.13 -37.83
N LYS A 85 -13.34 20.17 -38.43
CA LYS A 85 -13.71 18.90 -37.80
C LYS A 85 -12.45 18.11 -37.37
N LEU A 86 -11.44 18.04 -38.23
CA LEU A 86 -10.17 17.36 -37.93
C LEU A 86 -9.44 18.02 -36.76
N LYS A 87 -9.42 19.37 -36.69
CA LYS A 87 -8.83 20.09 -35.57
C LYS A 87 -9.53 19.75 -34.24
N LEU A 88 -10.87 19.72 -34.24
CA LEU A 88 -11.64 19.35 -33.05
C LEU A 88 -11.37 17.89 -32.64
N PHE A 89 -11.37 16.97 -33.59
CA PHE A 89 -11.08 15.56 -33.35
C PHE A 89 -9.68 15.37 -32.70
N ARG A 90 -8.65 16.03 -33.25
CA ARG A 90 -7.30 15.99 -32.69
C ARG A 90 -7.26 16.51 -31.25
N LYS A 91 -8.03 17.56 -30.95
CA LYS A 91 -8.17 18.07 -29.59
C LYS A 91 -8.82 17.03 -28.69
N ASP A 92 -9.91 16.39 -29.10
CA ASP A 92 -10.58 15.37 -28.29
C ASP A 92 -9.68 14.16 -28.01
N VAL A 93 -8.87 13.72 -28.99
CA VAL A 93 -7.85 12.68 -28.79
C VAL A 93 -6.80 13.10 -27.76
N SER A 94 -6.34 14.35 -27.84
CA SER A 94 -5.37 14.89 -26.87
C SER A 94 -5.96 14.95 -25.46
N ASP A 95 -7.18 15.47 -25.33
CA ASP A 95 -7.88 15.58 -24.05
C ASP A 95 -8.15 14.21 -23.43
N PHE A 96 -8.56 13.22 -24.23
CA PHE A 96 -8.71 11.84 -23.81
C PHE A 96 -7.40 11.25 -23.25
N ASN A 97 -6.29 11.41 -23.97
CA ASN A 97 -5.01 10.89 -23.55
C ASN A 97 -4.54 11.53 -22.21
N GLN A 98 -4.70 12.85 -22.08
CA GLN A 98 -4.37 13.57 -20.85
C GLN A 98 -5.24 13.13 -19.68
N LEU A 99 -6.55 13.00 -19.89
CA LEU A 99 -7.48 12.54 -18.84
C LEU A 99 -7.18 11.11 -18.40
N SER A 100 -6.97 10.20 -19.35
CA SER A 100 -6.64 8.81 -19.06
C SER A 100 -5.36 8.68 -18.23
N GLN A 101 -4.30 9.43 -18.60
CA GLN A 101 -3.06 9.45 -17.84
C GLN A 101 -3.24 10.05 -16.43
N LYS A 102 -4.05 11.13 -16.33
CA LYS A 102 -4.35 11.74 -15.03
C LYS A 102 -5.08 10.75 -14.12
N LEU A 103 -6.14 10.12 -14.59
CA LEU A 103 -6.92 9.15 -13.82
C LEU A 103 -6.06 7.99 -13.32
N ASN A 104 -5.15 7.48 -14.15
CA ASN A 104 -4.23 6.43 -13.75
C ASN A 104 -3.25 6.90 -12.67
N ARG A 105 -2.68 8.10 -12.79
CA ARG A 105 -1.81 8.67 -11.75
C ARG A 105 -2.55 8.91 -10.44
N ASP A 106 -3.75 9.48 -10.51
CA ASP A 106 -4.57 9.77 -9.33
C ASP A 106 -4.93 8.48 -8.59
N LEU A 107 -5.25 7.41 -9.33
CA LEU A 107 -5.54 6.10 -8.77
C LEU A 107 -4.32 5.50 -8.05
N GLN A 108 -3.13 5.55 -8.67
CA GLN A 108 -1.88 5.09 -8.04
C GLN A 108 -1.53 5.90 -6.79
N ASN A 109 -1.66 7.22 -6.87
CA ASN A 109 -1.41 8.11 -5.73
C ASN A 109 -2.37 7.81 -4.56
N LYS A 110 -3.65 7.54 -4.86
CA LYS A 110 -4.64 7.13 -3.85
C LYS A 110 -4.24 5.82 -3.17
N LEU A 111 -3.80 4.81 -3.94
CA LEU A 111 -3.32 3.55 -3.39
C LEU A 111 -2.13 3.75 -2.44
N ILE A 112 -1.12 4.50 -2.89
CA ILE A 112 0.09 4.80 -2.09
C ILE A 112 -0.30 5.53 -0.81
N LYS A 113 -1.16 6.55 -0.90
CA LYS A 113 -1.65 7.32 0.26
C LYS A 113 -2.40 6.44 1.25
N ASN A 114 -3.30 5.58 0.76
CA ASN A 114 -4.07 4.68 1.62
C ASN A 114 -3.17 3.67 2.34
N LYS A 115 -2.20 3.08 1.63
CA LYS A 115 -1.22 2.18 2.25
C LYS A 115 -0.35 2.90 3.30
N ALA A 116 0.07 4.13 3.02
CA ALA A 116 0.83 4.93 3.98
C ALA A 116 0.01 5.31 5.23
N ASN A 117 -1.25 5.68 5.06
CA ASN A 117 -2.15 5.95 6.18
C ASN A 117 -2.41 4.69 7.02
N PHE A 118 -2.57 3.54 6.37
CA PHE A 118 -2.73 2.27 7.08
C PHE A 118 -1.48 1.93 7.91
N LEU A 119 -0.28 2.14 7.38
CA LEU A 119 0.97 1.95 8.12
C LEU A 119 1.04 2.84 9.36
N LYS A 120 0.61 4.10 9.27
CA LYS A 120 0.54 5.00 10.45
C LYS A 120 -0.42 4.48 11.53
N LEU A 121 -1.52 3.82 11.15
CA LEU A 121 -2.44 3.21 12.11
C LEU A 121 -1.87 1.95 12.76
N ILE A 122 -1.01 1.21 12.05
CA ILE A 122 -0.35 0.01 12.56
C ILE A 122 0.78 0.37 13.52
N GLU A 123 1.46 1.49 13.34
CA GLU A 123 2.65 1.87 14.11
C GLU A 123 2.45 1.78 15.64
N PRO A 124 1.40 2.37 16.25
CA PRO A 124 1.18 2.22 17.69
C PRO A 124 0.92 0.78 18.11
N ILE A 125 0.30 -0.04 17.24
CA ILE A 125 0.07 -1.46 17.52
C ILE A 125 1.38 -2.24 17.55
N LEU A 126 2.32 -1.91 16.65
CA LEU A 126 3.66 -2.50 16.65
C LEU A 126 4.46 -2.11 17.89
N LEU A 127 4.34 -0.86 18.33
CA LEU A 127 4.98 -0.39 19.57
C LEU A 127 4.46 -1.17 20.79
N ASP A 128 3.13 -1.29 20.92
CA ASP A 128 2.50 -2.08 21.98
C ASP A 128 2.97 -3.54 21.94
N TYR A 129 3.05 -4.13 20.74
CA TYR A 129 3.47 -5.51 20.52
C TYR A 129 4.92 -5.73 20.97
N VAL A 130 5.83 -4.82 20.61
CA VAL A 130 7.24 -4.85 20.99
C VAL A 130 7.40 -4.80 22.50
N VAL A 131 6.68 -3.87 23.17
CA VAL A 131 6.73 -3.72 24.64
C VAL A 131 6.13 -4.95 25.33
N ALA A 132 4.97 -5.42 24.90
CA ALA A 132 4.29 -6.55 25.54
C ALA A 132 5.05 -7.88 25.43
N ASN A 133 5.92 -8.04 24.42
CA ASN A 133 6.68 -9.25 24.19
C ASN A 133 8.18 -9.10 24.53
N ASN A 134 8.60 -8.02 25.20
CA ASN A 134 9.99 -7.72 25.54
C ASN A 134 10.96 -7.79 24.34
N ILE A 135 10.49 -7.41 23.15
CA ILE A 135 11.27 -7.42 21.91
C ILE A 135 12.25 -6.26 21.94
N THR A 136 13.53 -6.51 21.73
CA THR A 136 14.55 -5.45 21.65
C THR A 136 14.52 -4.74 20.31
N TYR A 137 14.43 -5.51 19.20
CA TYR A 137 14.35 -4.96 17.85
C TYR A 137 13.34 -5.74 17.01
N LEU A 138 12.44 -5.02 16.34
CA LEU A 138 11.53 -5.55 15.33
C LEU A 138 11.94 -5.00 13.96
N LEU A 139 12.55 -5.84 13.13
CA LEU A 139 13.12 -5.44 11.84
C LEU A 139 12.15 -5.71 10.70
N GLN A 140 12.31 -4.98 9.60
CA GLN A 140 11.61 -5.32 8.35
C GLN A 140 12.35 -6.44 7.62
N LYS A 141 11.61 -7.45 7.18
CA LYS A 141 12.12 -8.62 6.45
C LYS A 141 13.00 -8.24 5.25
N LYS A 142 12.66 -7.17 4.53
CA LYS A 142 13.42 -6.71 3.34
C LYS A 142 14.88 -6.34 3.63
N TYR A 143 15.24 -6.11 4.90
CA TYR A 143 16.61 -5.80 5.31
C TYR A 143 17.36 -7.03 5.84
N ILE A 144 16.73 -8.21 5.84
CA ILE A 144 17.29 -9.45 6.38
C ILE A 144 17.64 -10.37 5.20
N ILE A 145 18.90 -10.69 5.05
CA ILE A 145 19.38 -11.60 4.01
C ILE A 145 19.08 -13.05 4.39
N VAL A 146 19.38 -13.42 5.65
CA VAL A 146 19.16 -14.77 6.20
C VAL A 146 18.65 -14.63 7.64
N GLY A 147 17.62 -15.37 8.02
CA GLY A 147 17.06 -15.38 9.35
C GLY A 147 16.29 -16.68 9.60
N HIS A 148 16.24 -17.11 10.87
CA HIS A 148 15.47 -18.27 11.27
C HIS A 148 13.97 -17.98 11.19
N ASN A 149 13.15 -18.95 10.78
CA ASN A 149 11.70 -18.74 10.61
C ASN A 149 10.97 -18.43 11.93
N ASP A 150 11.46 -18.92 13.05
CA ASP A 150 10.88 -18.68 14.38
C ASP A 150 10.96 -17.20 14.80
N LEU A 151 11.88 -16.45 14.17
CA LEU A 151 12.01 -15.01 14.38
C LEU A 151 10.99 -14.18 13.57
N ASN A 152 10.19 -14.83 12.71
CA ASN A 152 9.20 -14.18 11.88
C ASN A 152 7.87 -13.99 12.63
N LYS A 153 7.55 -12.77 13.00
CA LYS A 153 6.32 -12.41 13.73
C LYS A 153 5.23 -11.81 12.83
N THR A 154 5.34 -12.00 11.52
CA THR A 154 4.39 -11.42 10.55
C THR A 154 2.96 -11.90 10.79
N THR A 155 2.76 -13.18 11.05
CA THR A 155 1.41 -13.75 11.26
C THR A 155 0.79 -13.23 12.55
N ASP A 156 1.57 -13.20 13.65
CA ASP A 156 1.11 -12.69 14.94
C ASP A 156 0.65 -11.22 14.82
N VAL A 157 1.43 -10.42 14.07
CA VAL A 157 1.10 -9.01 13.82
C VAL A 157 -0.14 -8.87 12.94
N ILE A 158 -0.33 -9.69 11.89
CA ILE A 158 -1.55 -9.67 11.06
C ILE A 158 -2.79 -9.91 11.93
N GLU A 159 -2.77 -10.95 12.77
CA GLU A 159 -3.89 -11.26 13.65
C GLU A 159 -4.17 -10.14 14.66
N LEU A 160 -3.11 -9.53 15.21
CA LEU A 160 -3.24 -8.42 16.15
C LEU A 160 -3.83 -7.17 15.49
N VAL A 161 -3.38 -6.83 14.28
CA VAL A 161 -3.90 -5.71 13.49
C VAL A 161 -5.37 -5.93 13.15
N ASP A 162 -5.75 -7.13 12.69
CA ASP A 162 -7.13 -7.45 12.34
C ASP A 162 -8.09 -7.42 13.56
N LYS A 163 -7.57 -7.66 14.77
CA LYS A 163 -8.33 -7.49 16.02
C LYS A 163 -8.50 -6.02 16.43
N LYS A 164 -7.49 -5.17 16.19
CA LYS A 164 -7.47 -3.77 16.66
C LYS A 164 -8.01 -2.76 15.64
N ILE A 165 -7.87 -3.03 14.34
CA ILE A 165 -8.29 -2.11 13.27
C ILE A 165 -9.32 -2.79 12.38
N ASN A 166 -10.49 -2.16 12.24
CA ASN A 166 -11.50 -2.54 11.26
C ASN A 166 -11.56 -1.52 10.10
N ILE A 167 -12.30 -1.87 9.04
CA ILE A 167 -12.45 -1.04 7.84
C ILE A 167 -13.09 0.33 8.17
N SER A 168 -14.04 0.38 9.12
CA SER A 168 -14.67 1.65 9.53
C SER A 168 -13.64 2.60 10.14
N ASN A 169 -12.85 2.11 11.11
CA ASN A 169 -11.79 2.92 11.75
C ASN A 169 -10.79 3.46 10.73
N PHE A 170 -10.43 2.64 9.72
CA PHE A 170 -9.56 3.07 8.64
C PHE A 170 -10.20 4.17 7.79
N ASN A 171 -11.47 4.00 7.37
CA ASN A 171 -12.18 4.99 6.56
C ASN A 171 -12.33 6.32 7.30
N ASP A 172 -12.60 6.31 8.61
CA ASP A 172 -12.67 7.50 9.45
C ASP A 172 -11.32 8.23 9.52
N SER A 173 -10.21 7.49 9.46
CA SER A 173 -8.85 8.05 9.50
C SER A 173 -8.42 8.76 8.22
N ILE A 174 -8.97 8.36 7.07
CA ILE A 174 -8.63 8.94 5.76
C ILE A 174 -9.56 10.08 5.33
N SER A 175 -10.69 10.26 6.04
CA SER A 175 -11.68 11.32 5.78
C SER A 175 -11.39 12.62 6.53
N LYS A 176 -10.43 12.60 7.44
CA LYS A 176 -9.87 13.76 8.16
C LYS A 176 -8.68 14.37 7.42
#